data_7b895ae36a55b3875975f3f053589d7e
#
_entry.id   7b895ae36a55b3875975f3f053589d7e
#
_cell.length_a   1.000
_cell.length_b   1.000
_cell.length_c   1.000
_cell.angle_alpha   90.00
_cell.angle_beta   90.00
_cell.angle_gamma   90.00
#
_symmetry.space_group_name_H-M   'P 1'
#
loop_
_entity.id
_entity.type
_entity.pdbx_description
1 polymer ?
#
loop_
_entity_poly.entity_id
_entity_poly.type
_entity_poly.pdbx_seq_one_letter_code
_entity_poly.pdbx_strand_id
1 'polypeptide(L)'
;MSSSAVFADNAGHESPNFPLRVVDGLTLPPEYRKALRPGEEWKDATGRGRQLPRYFYEIPSWDSAMKIELASHFLLWEFIQVDVREAPPLRTFPRYVPCAITLLAVCLERFREAVGTMVHISANGGYRSPSHRFSKNATLHSWGTAGNIYRIGDTFLDNRSAIERFSLIARETLPGIWTRPYGAPSGFAEDHLHLDLGYVLSVPRDVTN
;
A
#
# COMPACT_ATOMS: atom_id res chain seq x y z
N MET A 1 19.73 52.63 2.38
CA MET A 1 20.20 51.75 1.27
C MET A 1 19.65 50.38 1.52
N SER A 2 18.53 50.06 0.86
CA SER A 2 17.82 48.80 1.03
C SER A 2 18.33 47.84 -0.03
N SER A 3 18.92 46.72 0.42
CA SER A 3 19.39 45.65 -0.46
C SER A 3 18.24 44.65 -0.68
N SER A 4 17.59 44.70 -1.83
CA SER A 4 16.64 43.68 -2.26
C SER A 4 17.41 42.45 -2.69
N ALA A 5 17.33 41.39 -1.91
CA ALA A 5 17.77 40.08 -2.33
C ALA A 5 16.80 39.55 -3.40
N VAL A 6 17.28 39.48 -4.63
CA VAL A 6 16.61 38.80 -5.74
C VAL A 6 16.78 37.31 -5.50
N PHE A 7 15.69 36.63 -5.12
CA PHE A 7 15.64 35.17 -5.17
C PHE A 7 15.63 34.76 -6.65
N ALA A 8 16.75 34.19 -7.10
CA ALA A 8 16.82 33.56 -8.40
C ALA A 8 15.85 32.37 -8.43
N ASP A 9 14.89 32.46 -9.32
CA ASP A 9 13.97 31.41 -9.69
C ASP A 9 14.81 30.26 -10.28
N ASN A 10 15.00 29.18 -9.51
CA ASN A 10 15.65 27.99 -9.99
C ASN A 10 14.68 27.24 -10.92
N ALA A 11 14.85 27.51 -12.20
CA ALA A 11 14.25 26.75 -13.28
C ALA A 11 14.53 25.24 -13.11
N GLY A 12 13.45 24.44 -13.14
CA GLY A 12 13.45 23.10 -13.74
C GLY A 12 14.19 22.01 -12.96
N HIS A 13 13.84 21.72 -11.72
CA HIS A 13 13.82 20.33 -11.27
C HIS A 13 12.46 19.75 -11.68
N GLU A 14 12.37 19.23 -12.89
CA GLU A 14 11.38 18.23 -13.22
C GLU A 14 11.59 17.08 -12.22
N SER A 15 10.68 16.92 -11.28
CA SER A 15 10.63 15.71 -10.47
C SER A 15 10.61 14.54 -11.43
N PRO A 16 11.47 13.51 -11.25
CA PRO A 16 11.43 12.35 -12.13
C PRO A 16 9.99 11.87 -12.20
N ASN A 17 9.40 11.91 -13.40
CA ASN A 17 8.00 11.53 -13.59
C ASN A 17 7.81 10.11 -13.07
N PHE A 18 7.05 9.96 -12.00
CA PHE A 18 6.68 8.63 -11.52
C PHE A 18 6.00 7.88 -12.69
N PRO A 19 6.45 6.67 -13.05
CA PRO A 19 6.15 6.06 -14.34
C PRO A 19 4.72 5.55 -14.49
N LEU A 20 3.84 5.79 -13.50
CA LEU A 20 2.46 5.33 -13.51
C LEU A 20 1.47 6.49 -13.68
N ARG A 21 0.55 6.31 -14.63
CA ARG A 21 -0.57 7.24 -14.82
C ARG A 21 -1.55 7.11 -13.67
N VAL A 22 -2.03 8.23 -13.16
CA VAL A 22 -3.14 8.28 -12.22
C VAL A 22 -4.46 8.32 -13.00
N VAL A 23 -5.44 7.53 -12.56
CA VAL A 23 -6.78 7.46 -13.14
C VAL A 23 -7.84 7.69 -12.08
N ASP A 24 -8.95 8.36 -12.47
CA ASP A 24 -10.14 8.45 -11.64
C ASP A 24 -10.92 7.13 -11.74
N GLY A 25 -11.05 6.43 -10.64
CA GLY A 25 -11.76 5.15 -10.56
C GLY A 25 -13.21 5.22 -11.02
N LEU A 26 -13.85 6.40 -10.96
CA LEU A 26 -15.23 6.58 -11.45
C LEU A 26 -15.34 6.51 -12.98
N THR A 27 -14.23 6.69 -13.70
CA THR A 27 -14.20 6.62 -15.18
C THR A 27 -13.86 5.24 -15.70
N LEU A 28 -13.49 4.29 -14.83
CA LEU A 28 -13.12 2.94 -15.21
C LEU A 28 -14.30 2.13 -15.76
N PRO A 29 -14.04 1.04 -16.53
CA PRO A 29 -15.07 0.08 -16.95
C PRO A 29 -15.91 -0.43 -15.78
N PRO A 30 -17.19 -0.76 -15.99
CA PRO A 30 -18.13 -1.13 -14.92
C PRO A 30 -17.65 -2.28 -14.03
N GLU A 31 -16.99 -3.28 -14.60
CA GLU A 31 -16.46 -4.45 -13.88
C GLU A 31 -15.36 -4.05 -12.87
N TYR A 32 -14.49 -3.10 -13.24
CA TYR A 32 -13.49 -2.56 -12.33
C TYR A 32 -14.12 -1.66 -11.26
N ARG A 33 -15.08 -0.80 -11.64
CA ARG A 33 -15.80 0.03 -10.66
C ARG A 33 -16.51 -0.81 -9.62
N LYS A 34 -17.13 -1.93 -10.04
CA LYS A 34 -17.76 -2.88 -9.13
C LYS A 34 -16.76 -3.54 -8.17
N ALA A 35 -15.57 -3.88 -8.66
CA ALA A 35 -14.54 -4.54 -7.85
C ALA A 35 -13.84 -3.56 -6.89
N LEU A 36 -13.52 -2.36 -7.36
CA LEU A 36 -12.75 -1.35 -6.65
C LEU A 36 -13.60 -0.43 -5.77
N ARG A 37 -14.88 -0.22 -6.12
CA ARG A 37 -15.83 0.65 -5.40
C ARG A 37 -15.27 2.07 -5.15
N PRO A 38 -14.79 2.77 -6.18
CA PRO A 38 -14.04 4.01 -6.04
C PRO A 38 -14.86 5.11 -5.36
N GLY A 39 -14.32 5.71 -4.30
CA GLY A 39 -14.94 6.79 -3.56
C GLY A 39 -16.17 6.42 -2.72
N GLU A 40 -16.51 5.13 -2.65
CA GLU A 40 -17.68 4.67 -1.88
C GLU A 40 -17.45 4.83 -0.37
N GLU A 41 -18.49 5.25 0.34
CA GLU A 41 -18.46 5.29 1.80
C GLU A 41 -18.53 3.87 2.39
N TRP A 42 -17.69 3.64 3.37
CA TRP A 42 -17.63 2.39 4.11
C TRP A 42 -17.56 2.66 5.62
N LYS A 43 -18.16 1.83 6.43
CA LYS A 43 -18.07 1.94 7.88
C LYS A 43 -17.06 0.95 8.43
N ASP A 44 -16.07 1.46 9.17
CA ASP A 44 -15.09 0.62 9.85
C ASP A 44 -15.74 -0.17 11.02
N ALA A 45 -14.94 -1.04 11.65
CA ALA A 45 -15.42 -1.87 12.77
C ALA A 45 -15.92 -1.05 13.98
N THR A 46 -15.57 0.23 14.06
CA THR A 46 -16.07 1.15 15.11
C THR A 46 -17.33 1.92 14.68
N GLY A 47 -17.84 1.67 13.46
CA GLY A 47 -18.99 2.36 12.88
C GLY A 47 -18.66 3.73 12.27
N ARG A 48 -17.39 4.15 12.24
CA ARG A 48 -16.98 5.42 11.65
C ARG A 48 -16.97 5.33 10.11
N GLY A 49 -17.54 6.34 9.47
CA GLY A 49 -17.48 6.49 8.01
C GLY A 49 -16.04 6.66 7.53
N ARG A 50 -15.70 5.93 6.46
CA ARG A 50 -14.44 6.01 5.73
C ARG A 50 -14.77 6.06 4.26
N GLN A 51 -13.92 6.70 3.48
CA GLN A 51 -14.07 6.73 2.03
C GLN A 51 -13.03 5.80 1.40
N LEU A 52 -13.47 4.92 0.51
CA LEU A 52 -12.58 4.09 -0.30
C LEU A 52 -11.78 4.98 -1.28
N PRO A 53 -10.58 4.55 -1.69
CA PRO A 53 -9.79 5.28 -2.68
C PRO A 53 -10.62 5.53 -3.96
N ARG A 54 -10.52 6.75 -4.50
CA ARG A 54 -11.10 7.11 -5.79
C ARG A 54 -10.06 7.09 -6.89
N TYR A 55 -8.81 7.45 -6.57
CA TYR A 55 -7.74 7.58 -7.54
C TYR A 55 -6.76 6.42 -7.42
N PHE A 56 -6.35 5.91 -8.58
CA PHE A 56 -5.52 4.72 -8.70
C PHE A 56 -4.38 4.96 -9.67
N TYR A 57 -3.25 4.32 -9.42
CA TYR A 57 -2.24 4.13 -10.46
C TYR A 57 -2.71 3.03 -11.40
N GLU A 58 -2.61 3.29 -12.71
CA GLU A 58 -2.81 2.28 -13.74
C GLU A 58 -1.47 1.61 -14.05
N ILE A 59 -1.43 0.30 -13.90
CA ILE A 59 -0.26 -0.53 -14.14
C ILE A 59 -0.39 -1.14 -15.54
N PRO A 60 0.56 -0.92 -16.46
CA PRO A 60 0.46 -1.40 -17.83
C PRO A 60 0.49 -2.93 -17.97
N SER A 61 1.41 -3.59 -17.25
CA SER A 61 1.64 -5.03 -17.34
C SER A 61 2.40 -5.57 -16.11
N TRP A 62 2.47 -6.89 -15.97
CA TRP A 62 3.36 -7.54 -15.01
C TRP A 62 4.83 -7.19 -15.25
N ASP A 63 5.27 -7.13 -16.51
CA ASP A 63 6.65 -6.74 -16.86
C ASP A 63 6.98 -5.33 -16.38
N SER A 64 6.02 -4.42 -16.44
CA SER A 64 6.16 -3.07 -15.88
C SER A 64 6.22 -3.12 -14.36
N ALA A 65 5.31 -3.86 -13.73
CA ALA A 65 5.27 -3.97 -12.27
C ALA A 65 6.57 -4.55 -11.68
N MET A 66 7.22 -5.48 -12.38
CA MET A 66 8.51 -6.07 -11.98
C MET A 66 9.71 -5.12 -12.13
N LYS A 67 9.53 -3.95 -12.76
CA LYS A 67 10.60 -2.97 -13.00
C LYS A 67 10.37 -1.64 -12.27
N ILE A 68 9.15 -1.39 -11.83
CA ILE A 68 8.80 -0.13 -11.18
C ILE A 68 9.18 -0.21 -9.70
N GLU A 69 10.15 0.59 -9.34
CA GLU A 69 10.57 0.79 -7.96
C GLU A 69 9.60 1.75 -7.26
N LEU A 70 8.96 1.29 -6.19
CA LEU A 70 8.18 2.14 -5.29
C LEU A 70 9.05 2.72 -4.17
N ALA A 71 10.11 2.01 -3.82
CA ALA A 71 11.18 2.41 -2.91
C ALA A 71 12.46 1.65 -3.30
N SER A 72 13.61 2.01 -2.76
CA SER A 72 14.93 1.51 -3.18
C SER A 72 15.07 -0.02 -3.21
N HIS A 73 14.30 -0.74 -2.39
CA HIS A 73 14.35 -2.20 -2.29
C HIS A 73 12.98 -2.86 -2.43
N PHE A 74 11.98 -2.10 -2.92
CA PHE A 74 10.63 -2.61 -3.11
C PHE A 74 10.11 -2.31 -4.50
N LEU A 75 9.80 -3.37 -5.24
CA LEU A 75 9.18 -3.29 -6.55
C LEU A 75 7.65 -3.37 -6.44
N LEU A 76 6.95 -2.71 -7.34
CA LEU A 76 5.49 -2.66 -7.35
C LEU A 76 4.84 -4.06 -7.33
N TRP A 77 5.40 -5.03 -8.05
CA TRP A 77 4.86 -6.39 -8.12
C TRP A 77 4.72 -7.07 -6.76
N GLU A 78 5.61 -6.75 -5.80
CA GLU A 78 5.57 -7.32 -4.45
C GLU A 78 4.30 -6.95 -3.69
N PHE A 79 3.73 -5.79 -4.00
CA PHE A 79 2.54 -5.25 -3.35
C PHE A 79 1.22 -5.70 -3.99
N ILE A 80 1.25 -6.26 -5.20
CA ILE A 80 0.06 -6.56 -5.99
C ILE A 80 -0.11 -8.06 -6.27
N GLN A 81 0.63 -8.92 -5.58
CA GLN A 81 0.44 -10.36 -5.67
C GLN A 81 -0.90 -10.77 -5.07
N VAL A 82 -1.83 -11.17 -5.91
CA VAL A 82 -3.16 -11.66 -5.53
C VAL A 82 -3.37 -13.08 -6.04
N ASP A 83 -4.37 -13.77 -5.51
CA ASP A 83 -4.72 -15.13 -5.89
C ASP A 83 -6.18 -15.27 -6.38
N VAL A 84 -6.64 -16.51 -6.48
CA VAL A 84 -8.00 -16.86 -6.94
C VAL A 84 -9.12 -16.26 -6.09
N ARG A 85 -8.82 -15.70 -4.92
CA ARG A 85 -9.77 -15.05 -4.02
C ARG A 85 -10.06 -13.61 -4.41
N GLU A 86 -9.26 -13.04 -5.31
CA GLU A 86 -9.47 -11.69 -5.85
C GLU A 86 -10.65 -11.66 -6.83
N ALA A 87 -11.25 -10.48 -7.01
CA ALA A 87 -12.34 -10.27 -7.96
C ALA A 87 -11.89 -10.59 -9.40
N PRO A 88 -12.77 -11.19 -10.24
CA PRO A 88 -12.39 -11.66 -11.56
C PRO A 88 -11.60 -10.67 -12.43
N PRO A 89 -11.95 -9.37 -12.53
CA PRO A 89 -11.22 -8.44 -13.39
C PRO A 89 -9.79 -8.12 -12.88
N LEU A 90 -9.49 -8.42 -11.61
CA LEU A 90 -8.20 -8.14 -10.97
C LEU A 90 -7.38 -9.41 -10.69
N ARG A 91 -8.01 -10.59 -10.80
CA ARG A 91 -7.42 -11.86 -10.38
C ARG A 91 -6.17 -12.25 -11.17
N THR A 92 -6.18 -12.01 -12.46
CA THR A 92 -5.04 -12.34 -13.34
C THR A 92 -3.99 -11.23 -13.28
N PHE A 93 -4.45 -9.99 -13.21
CA PHE A 93 -3.60 -8.82 -13.16
C PHE A 93 -4.32 -7.65 -12.47
N PRO A 94 -3.88 -7.23 -11.28
CA PRO A 94 -4.46 -6.10 -10.55
C PRO A 94 -3.99 -4.78 -11.17
N ARG A 95 -4.57 -4.44 -12.33
CA ARG A 95 -4.21 -3.27 -13.15
C ARG A 95 -4.28 -1.93 -12.40
N TYR A 96 -5.12 -1.83 -11.39
CA TYR A 96 -5.36 -0.58 -10.67
C TYR A 96 -5.06 -0.74 -9.19
N VAL A 97 -4.15 0.08 -8.66
CA VAL A 97 -3.75 0.08 -7.25
C VAL A 97 -3.91 1.48 -6.66
N PRO A 98 -4.41 1.63 -5.42
CA PRO A 98 -4.54 2.94 -4.77
C PRO A 98 -3.22 3.70 -4.73
N CYS A 99 -3.27 5.02 -4.95
CA CYS A 99 -2.07 5.85 -4.98
C CYS A 99 -1.28 5.84 -3.65
N ALA A 100 -1.93 5.54 -2.52
CA ALA A 100 -1.26 5.44 -1.23
C ALA A 100 -0.25 4.27 -1.12
N ILE A 101 -0.20 3.35 -2.10
CA ILE A 101 0.76 2.24 -2.11
C ILE A 101 2.22 2.71 -2.05
N THR A 102 2.50 3.88 -2.61
CA THR A 102 3.84 4.49 -2.55
C THR A 102 4.23 4.89 -1.13
N LEU A 103 3.27 5.35 -0.32
CA LEU A 103 3.52 5.67 1.09
C LEU A 103 3.82 4.41 1.90
N LEU A 104 3.09 3.33 1.65
CA LEU A 104 3.38 2.04 2.27
C LEU A 104 4.78 1.56 1.91
N ALA A 105 5.18 1.65 0.63
CA ALA A 105 6.50 1.24 0.18
C ALA A 105 7.63 2.04 0.87
N VAL A 106 7.50 3.36 0.99
CA VAL A 106 8.46 4.22 1.69
C VAL A 106 8.54 3.86 3.19
N CYS A 107 7.41 3.57 3.83
CA CYS A 107 7.41 3.11 5.22
C CYS A 107 8.09 1.74 5.37
N LEU A 108 7.82 0.80 4.47
CA LEU A 108 8.47 -0.51 4.50
C LEU A 108 9.97 -0.40 4.22
N GLU A 109 10.42 0.52 3.36
CA GLU A 109 11.84 0.79 3.15
C GLU A 109 12.51 1.25 4.44
N ARG A 110 11.92 2.20 5.15
CA ARG A 110 12.42 2.66 6.44
C ARG A 110 12.45 1.53 7.49
N PHE A 111 11.45 0.67 7.50
CA PHE A 111 11.44 -0.52 8.35
C PHE A 111 12.54 -1.50 7.96
N ARG A 112 12.73 -1.73 6.66
CA ARG A 112 13.82 -2.56 6.12
C ARG A 112 15.19 -2.05 6.53
N GLU A 113 15.42 -0.74 6.49
CA GLU A 113 16.65 -0.11 6.99
C GLU A 113 16.88 -0.41 8.49
N ALA A 114 15.83 -0.29 9.30
CA ALA A 114 15.93 -0.55 10.74
C ALA A 114 16.21 -2.01 11.10
N VAL A 115 15.67 -2.97 10.33
CA VAL A 115 15.96 -4.39 10.54
C VAL A 115 17.26 -4.84 9.87
N GLY A 116 17.83 -4.03 8.98
CA GLY A 116 19.14 -4.25 8.34
C GLY A 116 19.18 -5.41 7.35
N THR A 117 18.02 -5.89 6.87
CA THR A 117 17.92 -7.05 5.96
C THR A 117 16.64 -6.99 5.13
N MET A 118 16.46 -7.94 4.22
CA MET A 118 15.30 -8.01 3.33
C MET A 118 14.01 -8.25 4.09
N VAL A 119 12.94 -7.56 3.66
CA VAL A 119 11.57 -7.69 4.16
C VAL A 119 10.71 -8.25 3.03
N HIS A 120 10.02 -9.36 3.27
CA HIS A 120 9.26 -10.05 2.25
C HIS A 120 7.76 -9.97 2.52
N ILE A 121 7.02 -9.40 1.58
CA ILE A 121 5.56 -9.29 1.62
C ILE A 121 4.96 -10.62 1.15
N SER A 122 3.95 -11.14 1.85
CA SER A 122 3.27 -12.36 1.45
C SER A 122 2.34 -12.14 0.25
N ALA A 123 2.01 -13.21 -0.48
CA ALA A 123 0.92 -13.18 -1.44
C ALA A 123 -0.38 -12.73 -0.74
N ASN A 124 -1.16 -11.85 -1.39
CA ASN A 124 -2.29 -11.12 -0.78
C ASN A 124 -1.92 -10.24 0.43
N GLY A 125 -0.63 -10.05 0.68
CA GLY A 125 -0.12 -9.27 1.80
C GLY A 125 -0.01 -7.78 1.54
N GLY A 126 0.02 -7.36 0.28
CA GLY A 126 -0.04 -5.96 -0.12
C GLY A 126 -1.48 -5.53 -0.42
N TYR A 127 -1.71 -4.94 -1.60
CA TYR A 127 -3.03 -4.49 -2.03
C TYR A 127 -3.99 -5.66 -2.25
N ARG A 128 -5.24 -5.48 -1.82
CA ARG A 128 -6.40 -6.33 -2.11
C ARG A 128 -7.60 -5.44 -2.36
N SER A 129 -8.38 -5.72 -3.41
CA SER A 129 -9.60 -4.93 -3.66
C SER A 129 -10.62 -5.06 -2.52
N PRO A 130 -11.57 -4.12 -2.40
CA PRO A 130 -12.71 -4.29 -1.49
C PRO A 130 -13.50 -5.57 -1.75
N SER A 131 -13.50 -6.06 -2.99
CA SER A 131 -14.20 -7.29 -3.42
C SER A 131 -13.39 -8.57 -3.24
N HIS A 132 -12.16 -8.48 -2.76
CA HIS A 132 -11.37 -9.66 -2.40
C HIS A 132 -12.04 -10.42 -1.25
N ARG A 133 -12.08 -11.75 -1.30
CA ARG A 133 -12.78 -12.58 -0.28
C ARG A 133 -12.27 -12.34 1.15
N PHE A 134 -10.98 -12.07 1.33
CA PHE A 134 -10.44 -11.71 2.65
C PHE A 134 -10.80 -10.30 3.12
N SER A 135 -11.18 -9.42 2.20
CA SER A 135 -11.50 -8.03 2.56
C SER A 135 -12.87 -7.89 3.26
N LYS A 136 -13.80 -8.85 3.06
CA LYS A 136 -15.15 -8.82 3.65
C LYS A 136 -15.82 -7.44 3.53
N ASN A 137 -15.75 -6.83 2.34
CA ASN A 137 -16.19 -5.50 1.93
C ASN A 137 -15.15 -4.38 1.91
N ALA A 138 -14.15 -4.35 2.77
CA ALA A 138 -12.93 -3.56 2.69
C ALA A 138 -12.03 -3.80 3.91
N THR A 139 -10.74 -3.68 3.74
CA THR A 139 -9.74 -3.68 4.80
C THR A 139 -8.68 -2.64 4.47
N LEU A 140 -7.77 -2.33 5.37
CA LEU A 140 -6.69 -1.37 5.09
C LEU A 140 -5.82 -1.75 3.89
N HIS A 141 -5.76 -3.03 3.52
CA HIS A 141 -5.20 -3.46 2.24
C HIS A 141 -5.92 -2.85 1.03
N SER A 142 -7.22 -2.53 1.14
CA SER A 142 -7.98 -1.90 0.06
C SER A 142 -7.65 -0.42 -0.14
N TRP A 143 -7.00 0.23 0.84
CA TRP A 143 -6.42 1.57 0.71
C TRP A 143 -4.98 1.53 0.17
N GLY A 144 -4.37 0.35 0.05
CA GLY A 144 -2.95 0.21 -0.28
C GLY A 144 -2.03 0.68 0.86
N THR A 145 -2.52 0.67 2.10
CA THR A 145 -1.82 1.19 3.28
C THR A 145 -1.46 0.12 4.29
N ALA A 146 -1.70 -1.16 3.99
CA ALA A 146 -1.37 -2.28 4.85
C ALA A 146 -0.44 -3.29 4.16
N GLY A 147 0.47 -3.86 4.95
CA GLY A 147 1.39 -4.90 4.54
C GLY A 147 1.37 -6.11 5.49
N ASN A 148 1.36 -7.31 4.93
CA ASN A 148 1.59 -8.56 5.64
C ASN A 148 2.98 -9.08 5.28
N ILE A 149 3.87 -9.12 6.24
CA ILE A 149 5.25 -9.56 6.09
C ILE A 149 5.37 -10.97 6.67
N TYR A 150 5.80 -11.91 5.84
CA TYR A 150 5.93 -13.31 6.26
C TYR A 150 7.36 -13.70 6.64
N ARG A 151 8.36 -12.93 6.17
CA ARG A 151 9.77 -13.22 6.43
C ARG A 151 10.62 -11.95 6.47
N ILE A 152 11.59 -11.90 7.38
CA ILE A 152 12.60 -10.83 7.49
C ILE A 152 13.97 -11.49 7.53
N GLY A 153 14.79 -11.28 6.48
CA GLY A 153 16.02 -12.04 6.28
C GLY A 153 15.72 -13.53 6.28
N ASP A 154 16.39 -14.29 7.15
CA ASP A 154 16.18 -15.73 7.31
C ASP A 154 15.11 -16.09 8.36
N THR A 155 14.49 -15.10 9.01
CA THR A 155 13.48 -15.32 10.05
C THR A 155 12.09 -15.36 9.46
N PHE A 156 11.39 -16.49 9.54
CA PHE A 156 9.97 -16.60 9.26
C PHE A 156 9.13 -16.03 10.41
N LEU A 157 8.06 -15.33 10.07
CA LEU A 157 7.16 -14.68 11.04
C LEU A 157 5.95 -15.59 11.32
N ASP A 158 6.22 -16.81 11.77
CA ASP A 158 5.27 -17.89 12.02
C ASP A 158 5.11 -18.22 13.52
N ASN A 159 5.67 -17.39 14.39
CA ASN A 159 5.62 -17.59 15.83
C ASN A 159 5.57 -16.25 16.59
N ARG A 160 5.08 -16.32 17.83
CA ARG A 160 4.89 -15.17 18.72
C ARG A 160 6.16 -14.33 18.89
N SER A 161 7.27 -14.97 19.21
CA SER A 161 8.53 -14.26 19.54
C SER A 161 9.03 -13.42 18.37
N ALA A 162 9.04 -13.99 17.16
CA ALA A 162 9.45 -13.29 15.94
C ALA A 162 8.50 -12.12 15.62
N ILE A 163 7.19 -12.36 15.65
CA ILE A 163 6.19 -11.33 15.33
C ILE A 163 6.24 -10.18 16.33
N GLU A 164 6.28 -10.45 17.64
CA GLU A 164 6.34 -9.41 18.68
C GLU A 164 7.64 -8.60 18.61
N ARG A 165 8.79 -9.28 18.40
CA ARG A 165 10.09 -8.60 18.20
C ARG A 165 10.04 -7.58 17.06
N PHE A 166 9.63 -8.02 15.88
CA PHE A 166 9.60 -7.14 14.71
C PHE A 166 8.46 -6.12 14.75
N SER A 167 7.36 -6.42 15.44
CA SER A 167 6.31 -5.42 15.75
C SER A 167 6.85 -4.28 16.60
N LEU A 168 7.70 -4.57 17.58
CA LEU A 168 8.34 -3.54 18.41
C LEU A 168 9.24 -2.64 17.56
N ILE A 169 10.13 -3.22 16.75
CA ILE A 169 11.02 -2.46 15.86
C ILE A 169 10.19 -1.58 14.90
N ALA A 170 9.11 -2.11 14.32
CA ALA A 170 8.25 -1.33 13.43
C ALA A 170 7.65 -0.12 14.15
N ARG A 171 7.11 -0.28 15.36
CA ARG A 171 6.52 0.83 16.14
C ARG A 171 7.54 1.86 16.60
N GLU A 172 8.76 1.45 16.89
CA GLU A 172 9.86 2.37 17.27
C GLU A 172 10.38 3.16 16.06
N THR A 173 10.37 2.55 14.87
CA THR A 173 10.92 3.14 13.65
C THR A 173 9.93 4.00 12.89
N LEU A 174 8.65 3.62 12.90
CA LEU A 174 7.59 4.20 12.08
C LEU A 174 6.52 4.87 12.98
N PRO A 175 6.65 6.18 13.28
CA PRO A 175 5.65 6.88 14.06
C PRO A 175 4.24 6.76 13.47
N GLY A 176 3.27 6.34 14.28
CA GLY A 176 1.88 6.20 13.88
C GLY A 176 1.55 4.89 13.14
N ILE A 177 2.50 3.99 12.93
CA ILE A 177 2.22 2.66 12.41
C ILE A 177 1.40 1.84 13.42
N TRP A 178 0.43 1.11 12.93
CA TRP A 178 -0.24 0.09 13.72
C TRP A 178 0.28 -1.30 13.34
N THR A 179 0.49 -2.15 14.33
CA THR A 179 0.85 -3.56 14.13
C THR A 179 -0.17 -4.44 14.82
N ARG A 180 -0.62 -5.50 14.14
CA ARG A 180 -1.56 -6.44 14.75
C ARG A 180 -0.85 -7.29 15.79
N PRO A 181 -1.39 -7.38 17.03
CA PRO A 181 -0.87 -8.28 18.04
C PRO A 181 -0.97 -9.75 17.59
N TYR A 182 0.00 -10.57 17.97
CA TYR A 182 -0.03 -12.01 17.71
C TYR A 182 -1.27 -12.65 18.34
N GLY A 183 -1.99 -13.51 17.59
CA GLY A 183 -3.17 -14.20 18.06
C GLY A 183 -4.38 -13.31 18.34
N ALA A 184 -4.43 -12.09 17.78
CA ALA A 184 -5.56 -11.18 17.98
C ALA A 184 -6.88 -11.78 17.48
N PRO A 185 -7.99 -11.69 18.26
CA PRO A 185 -9.28 -12.29 17.91
C PRO A 185 -9.88 -11.76 16.59
N SER A 186 -9.51 -10.55 16.18
CA SER A 186 -10.03 -9.88 14.99
C SER A 186 -9.40 -10.35 13.66
N GLY A 187 -8.59 -11.40 13.68
CA GLY A 187 -7.96 -11.96 12.49
C GLY A 187 -6.64 -12.62 12.87
N PHE A 188 -6.38 -13.78 12.30
CA PHE A 188 -5.17 -14.53 12.54
C PHE A 188 -3.96 -13.75 12.03
N ALA A 189 -3.03 -13.45 12.92
CA ALA A 189 -1.70 -12.93 12.61
C ALA A 189 -0.70 -13.84 13.34
N GLU A 190 -0.73 -15.13 12.99
CA GLU A 190 0.12 -16.15 13.60
C GLU A 190 1.20 -16.60 12.65
N ASP A 191 1.07 -16.25 11.37
CA ASP A 191 1.96 -16.61 10.25
C ASP A 191 2.54 -15.41 9.51
N HIS A 192 2.30 -14.19 10.01
CA HIS A 192 2.84 -12.94 9.44
C HIS A 192 2.76 -11.77 10.42
N LEU A 193 3.61 -10.79 10.22
CA LEU A 193 3.48 -9.46 10.81
C LEU A 193 2.57 -8.60 9.93
N HIS A 194 1.41 -8.22 10.44
CA HIS A 194 0.58 -7.20 9.81
C HIS A 194 0.93 -5.81 10.37
N LEU A 195 1.18 -4.88 9.45
CA LEU A 195 1.32 -3.47 9.78
C LEU A 195 0.48 -2.59 8.84
N ASP A 196 0.04 -1.43 9.32
CA ASP A 196 -0.71 -0.48 8.50
C ASP A 196 -0.54 0.98 8.92
N LEU A 197 -0.82 1.87 7.97
CA LEU A 197 -0.79 3.34 8.11
C LEU A 197 -2.18 3.93 8.38
N GLY A 198 -3.20 3.08 8.56
CA GLY A 198 -4.60 3.51 8.66
C GLY A 198 -5.21 3.89 7.30
N TYR A 199 -6.30 4.66 7.37
CA TYR A 199 -7.12 5.04 6.21
C TYR A 199 -6.57 6.28 5.50
N VAL A 200 -5.41 6.15 4.86
CA VAL A 200 -4.76 7.26 4.14
C VAL A 200 -5.23 7.28 2.69
N LEU A 201 -5.70 8.43 2.24
CA LEU A 201 -5.98 8.71 0.83
C LEU A 201 -4.84 9.57 0.28
N SER A 202 -4.21 9.12 -0.80
CA SER A 202 -3.22 9.87 -1.54
C SER A 202 -3.78 10.23 -2.91
N VAL A 203 -3.73 11.51 -3.25
CA VAL A 203 -4.12 12.01 -4.56
C VAL A 203 -2.93 12.78 -5.13
N PRO A 204 -2.18 12.18 -6.06
CA PRO A 204 -1.08 12.87 -6.73
C PRO A 204 -1.54 14.13 -7.45
N ARG A 205 -0.67 15.14 -7.52
CA ARG A 205 -1.02 16.47 -8.06
C ARG A 205 -1.46 16.43 -9.53
N ASP A 206 -0.93 15.50 -10.31
CA ASP A 206 -1.14 15.42 -11.77
C ASP A 206 -2.45 14.74 -12.19
N VAL A 207 -3.35 14.46 -11.21
CA VAL A 207 -4.69 13.89 -11.47
C VAL A 207 -5.67 14.97 -11.96
N THR A 208 -5.26 16.20 -12.00
CA THR A 208 -6.12 17.30 -12.41
C THR A 208 -6.02 17.49 -13.92
N ASN A 209 -6.79 16.70 -14.68
CA ASN A 209 -7.57 17.17 -15.87
C ASN A 209 -8.18 16.00 -16.62
#